data_9a0ea6a81e8ea61121c8028586ce7b80
#
_entry.id   9a0ea6a81e8ea61121c8028586ce7b80
#
_cell.length_a   1.000
_cell.length_b   1.000
_cell.length_c   1.000
_cell.angle_alpha   90.00
_cell.angle_beta   90.00
_cell.angle_gamma   90.00
#
_symmetry.space_group_name_H-M   'P 1'
#
loop_
_entity.id
_entity.type
_entity.pdbx_description
1 polymer ?
#
loop_
_entity_poly.entity_id
_entity_poly.type
_entity_poly.pdbx_seq_one_letter_code
_entity_poly.pdbx_strand_id
1 'polypeptide(L)'
;MTIEPHPQIFVNGRKVNSDQIFESSFSEDKIFVFESLRSYGGRVFRLNEHLDRLFESAKTVGLKLPKTRAQIKKELAACLIRYDKQDAFIRLTIDEKDSFIVVLDRKRPAWIYEKGVDLKTAVTRRNFVNAAPPEPKTSAFFNNVLGVMEQHGSNAYESIFLDSNGYVTEATVWNLFMMKGEKLFTPQVGILNGVTREFVIKCAKGEGFPVLESNLTRHDFWSADEAFLTNTSGEIVPIRSLDGRLIGRNIPGIMTKRLIVRFHKELTKELKGQ
;
A
#
# COMPACT_ATOMS: atom_id res chain seq x y z
N MET A 1 18.68 21.32 -7.00
CA MET A 1 18.65 19.85 -7.24
C MET A 1 18.93 19.17 -5.91
N THR A 2 17.93 18.80 -5.16
CA THR A 2 18.10 17.96 -3.98
C THR A 2 18.35 16.54 -4.49
N ILE A 3 19.57 16.06 -4.35
CA ILE A 3 19.92 14.66 -4.63
C ILE A 3 19.04 13.82 -3.71
N GLU A 4 18.06 13.09 -4.27
CA GLU A 4 17.35 12.09 -3.48
C GLU A 4 18.39 11.12 -2.93
N PRO A 5 18.36 10.81 -1.63
CA PRO A 5 19.32 9.89 -1.06
C PRO A 5 19.17 8.54 -1.77
N HIS A 6 20.28 8.06 -2.33
CA HIS A 6 20.31 6.78 -3.04
C HIS A 6 19.73 5.68 -2.16
N PRO A 7 18.89 4.78 -2.71
CA PRO A 7 18.38 3.66 -1.95
C PRO A 7 19.52 2.81 -1.42
N GLN A 8 19.42 2.37 -0.17
CA GLN A 8 20.33 1.37 0.36
C GLN A 8 19.72 -0.01 0.17
N ILE A 9 20.50 -0.94 -0.36
CA ILE A 9 20.07 -2.27 -0.72
C ILE A 9 20.86 -3.28 0.09
N PHE A 10 20.16 -4.27 0.63
CA PHE A 10 20.74 -5.32 1.44
C PHE A 10 20.25 -6.68 0.93
N VAL A 11 21.17 -7.63 0.78
CA VAL A 11 20.87 -9.04 0.49
C VAL A 11 21.32 -9.85 1.68
N ASN A 12 20.41 -10.61 2.28
CA ASN A 12 20.66 -11.39 3.50
C ASN A 12 21.32 -10.57 4.64
N GLY A 13 20.88 -9.29 4.79
CA GLY A 13 21.40 -8.36 5.78
C GLY A 13 22.75 -7.74 5.47
N ARG A 14 23.38 -8.05 4.35
CA ARG A 14 24.65 -7.43 3.90
C ARG A 14 24.33 -6.33 2.87
N LYS A 15 24.89 -5.13 3.07
CA LYS A 15 24.77 -4.04 2.12
C LYS A 15 25.47 -4.40 0.81
N VAL A 16 24.80 -4.19 -0.31
CA VAL A 16 25.30 -4.46 -1.65
C VAL A 16 25.14 -3.23 -2.54
N ASN A 17 25.93 -3.14 -3.61
CA ASN A 17 25.77 -2.13 -4.64
C ASN A 17 24.69 -2.56 -5.65
N SER A 18 24.05 -1.58 -6.32
CA SER A 18 22.98 -1.83 -7.29
C SER A 18 23.38 -2.82 -8.39
N ASP A 19 24.63 -2.75 -8.84
CA ASP A 19 25.16 -3.57 -9.93
C ASP A 19 25.20 -5.07 -9.59
N GLN A 20 25.34 -5.40 -8.30
CA GLN A 20 25.40 -6.78 -7.80
C GLN A 20 24.04 -7.48 -7.78
N ILE A 21 22.93 -6.73 -7.93
CA ILE A 21 21.58 -7.30 -7.85
C ILE A 21 21.13 -7.85 -9.20
N PHE A 22 21.59 -7.27 -10.30
CA PHE A 22 21.16 -7.66 -11.64
C PHE A 22 21.59 -9.08 -12.06
N GLU A 23 22.69 -9.58 -11.51
CA GLU A 23 23.21 -10.91 -11.91
C GLU A 23 22.55 -12.09 -11.18
N SER A 24 21.98 -11.89 -9.98
CA SER A 24 21.52 -13.01 -9.14
C SER A 24 20.00 -13.10 -8.94
N SER A 25 19.24 -12.07 -9.28
CA SER A 25 17.88 -11.90 -8.72
C SER A 25 16.73 -12.10 -9.71
N PHE A 26 16.97 -12.16 -11.01
CA PHE A 26 15.93 -12.29 -12.04
C PHE A 26 16.11 -13.57 -12.87
N SER A 27 15.81 -14.74 -12.28
CA SER A 27 15.45 -15.89 -13.10
C SER A 27 13.94 -15.86 -13.35
N GLU A 28 13.51 -16.13 -14.55
CA GLU A 28 12.12 -16.07 -15.03
C GLU A 28 11.15 -16.97 -14.23
N ASP A 29 11.70 -17.94 -13.47
CA ASP A 29 10.95 -18.97 -12.75
C ASP A 29 10.77 -18.69 -11.27
N LYS A 30 11.19 -17.53 -10.74
CA LYS A 30 11.16 -17.27 -9.30
C LYS A 30 9.88 -16.59 -8.85
N ILE A 31 9.13 -17.27 -7.98
CA ILE A 31 8.08 -16.65 -7.19
C ILE A 31 8.72 -16.01 -5.94
N PHE A 32 8.37 -14.78 -5.66
CA PHE A 32 8.73 -14.11 -4.41
C PHE A 32 7.50 -13.47 -3.75
N VAL A 33 7.59 -13.33 -2.45
CA VAL A 33 6.65 -12.55 -1.65
C VAL A 33 7.30 -11.26 -1.22
N PHE A 34 6.50 -10.22 -1.02
CA PHE A 34 7.07 -8.95 -0.61
C PHE A 34 6.16 -8.15 0.32
N GLU A 35 6.79 -7.27 1.09
CA GLU A 35 6.11 -6.26 1.89
C GLU A 35 6.64 -4.86 1.65
N SER A 36 5.74 -3.91 1.84
CA SER A 36 6.07 -2.49 1.87
C SER A 36 5.84 -2.01 3.30
N LEU A 37 6.91 -1.58 3.95
CA LEU A 37 6.92 -1.17 5.34
C LEU A 37 7.28 0.32 5.42
N ARG A 38 6.93 0.96 6.53
CA ARG A 38 7.38 2.32 6.83
C ARG A 38 7.84 2.41 8.28
N SER A 39 8.98 3.04 8.49
CA SER A 39 9.43 3.41 9.83
C SER A 39 9.11 4.86 10.13
N TYR A 40 8.87 5.13 11.41
CA TYR A 40 8.68 6.45 11.99
C TYR A 40 9.52 6.53 13.26
N GLY A 41 10.43 7.47 13.33
CA GLY A 41 11.37 7.56 14.44
C GLY A 41 12.20 6.29 14.64
N GLY A 42 12.58 5.61 13.54
CA GLY A 42 13.35 4.36 13.55
C GLY A 42 12.56 3.10 13.90
N ARG A 43 11.25 3.19 14.17
CA ARG A 43 10.38 2.04 14.49
C ARG A 43 9.49 1.70 13.33
N VAL A 44 9.47 0.43 12.92
CA VAL A 44 8.60 -0.04 11.83
C VAL A 44 7.17 -0.16 12.33
N PHE A 45 6.29 0.61 11.70
CA PHE A 45 4.88 0.59 12.06
C PHE A 45 4.23 -0.75 11.67
N ARG A 46 3.52 -1.37 12.62
CA ARG A 46 2.78 -2.63 12.43
C ARG A 46 3.59 -3.75 11.80
N LEU A 47 4.84 -3.89 12.24
CA LEU A 47 5.75 -4.91 11.70
C LEU A 47 5.18 -6.33 11.80
N ASN A 48 4.47 -6.66 12.89
CA ASN A 48 3.91 -8.00 13.08
C ASN A 48 2.85 -8.31 12.04
N GLU A 49 1.91 -7.40 11.80
CA GLU A 49 0.81 -7.55 10.82
C GLU A 49 1.36 -7.66 9.39
N HIS A 50 2.40 -6.90 9.06
CA HIS A 50 3.09 -7.05 7.79
C HIS A 50 3.77 -8.41 7.65
N LEU A 51 4.42 -8.90 8.69
CA LEU A 51 5.03 -10.24 8.67
C LEU A 51 3.97 -11.34 8.65
N ASP A 52 2.83 -11.18 9.33
CA ASP A 52 1.72 -12.12 9.25
C ASP A 52 1.28 -12.28 7.79
N ARG A 53 1.00 -11.19 7.10
CA ARG A 53 0.63 -11.21 5.69
C ARG A 53 1.73 -11.74 4.77
N LEU A 54 3.00 -11.46 5.04
CA LEU A 54 4.13 -12.02 4.29
C LEU A 54 4.14 -13.55 4.36
N PHE A 55 3.99 -14.12 5.55
CA PHE A 55 3.99 -15.56 5.77
C PHE A 55 2.72 -16.22 5.22
N GLU A 56 1.57 -15.57 5.31
CA GLU A 56 0.32 -16.01 4.68
C GLU A 56 0.46 -16.01 3.15
N SER A 57 1.02 -14.97 2.56
CA SER A 57 1.30 -14.89 1.13
C SER A 57 2.22 -16.03 0.67
N ALA A 58 3.30 -16.28 1.41
CA ALA A 58 4.22 -17.37 1.12
C ALA A 58 3.54 -18.74 1.18
N LYS A 59 2.70 -18.98 2.22
CA LYS A 59 1.91 -20.19 2.35
C LYS A 59 0.95 -20.40 1.18
N THR A 60 0.28 -19.35 0.73
CA THR A 60 -0.69 -19.40 -0.37
C THR A 60 -0.05 -19.85 -1.68
N VAL A 61 1.18 -19.41 -1.96
CA VAL A 61 1.90 -19.77 -3.19
C VAL A 61 2.86 -20.95 -3.02
N GLY A 62 2.81 -21.64 -1.87
CA GLY A 62 3.68 -22.79 -1.59
C GLY A 62 5.16 -22.45 -1.43
N LEU A 63 5.50 -21.17 -1.19
CA LEU A 63 6.88 -20.72 -1.03
C LEU A 63 7.39 -21.01 0.39
N LYS A 64 8.44 -21.79 0.52
CA LYS A 64 9.13 -22.03 1.78
C LYS A 64 10.12 -20.91 2.04
N LEU A 65 9.83 -20.05 3.01
CA LEU A 65 10.73 -18.94 3.36
C LEU A 65 12.02 -19.48 4.02
N PRO A 66 13.20 -18.95 3.63
CA PRO A 66 14.50 -19.39 4.16
C PRO A 66 14.76 -18.87 5.57
N LYS A 67 13.92 -18.00 6.11
CA LYS A 67 14.10 -17.29 7.37
C LYS A 67 12.86 -17.29 8.24
N THR A 68 13.09 -17.38 9.55
CA THR A 68 12.05 -17.21 10.56
C THR A 68 11.68 -15.72 10.74
N ARG A 69 10.52 -15.45 11.34
CA ARG A 69 10.10 -14.09 11.71
C ARG A 69 11.15 -13.34 12.54
N ALA A 70 11.76 -14.02 13.49
CA ALA A 70 12.79 -13.43 14.36
C ALA A 70 14.04 -13.02 13.56
N GLN A 71 14.46 -13.83 12.61
CA GLN A 71 15.59 -13.51 11.72
C GLN A 71 15.28 -12.32 10.83
N ILE A 72 14.08 -12.26 10.23
CA ILE A 72 13.65 -11.14 9.40
C ILE A 72 13.59 -9.84 10.22
N LYS A 73 13.03 -9.88 11.43
CA LYS A 73 13.01 -8.71 12.34
C LYS A 73 14.41 -8.21 12.65
N LYS A 74 15.32 -9.12 12.94
CA LYS A 74 16.74 -8.78 13.24
C LYS A 74 17.41 -8.13 12.03
N GLU A 75 17.18 -8.65 10.83
CA GLU A 75 17.71 -8.06 9.58
C GLU A 75 17.16 -6.67 9.33
N LEU A 76 15.84 -6.49 9.42
CA LEU A 76 15.20 -5.18 9.24
C LEU A 76 15.76 -4.15 10.23
N ALA A 77 15.89 -4.50 11.50
CA ALA A 77 16.47 -3.63 12.51
C ALA A 77 17.91 -3.24 12.17
N ALA A 78 18.75 -4.20 11.77
CA ALA A 78 20.13 -3.95 11.37
C ALA A 78 20.24 -3.04 10.12
N CYS A 79 19.33 -3.21 9.14
CA CYS A 79 19.28 -2.35 7.95
C CYS A 79 18.88 -0.92 8.31
N LEU A 80 17.91 -0.73 9.20
CA LEU A 80 17.46 0.59 9.64
C LEU A 80 18.52 1.34 10.43
N ILE A 81 19.26 0.65 11.32
CA ILE A 81 20.38 1.25 12.06
C ILE A 81 21.44 1.80 11.09
N ARG A 82 21.68 1.10 9.96
CA ARG A 82 22.67 1.52 8.96
C ARG A 82 22.16 2.61 8.00
N TYR A 83 20.85 2.83 7.95
CA TYR A 83 20.25 3.78 7.00
C TYR A 83 20.36 5.23 7.44
N ASP A 84 20.70 5.52 8.67
CA ASP A 84 20.94 6.86 9.23
C ASP A 84 19.75 7.84 9.16
N LYS A 85 18.55 7.38 8.81
CA LYS A 85 17.31 8.19 8.85
C LYS A 85 16.25 7.46 9.66
N GLN A 86 15.53 8.22 10.47
CA GLN A 86 14.50 7.67 11.33
C GLN A 86 13.23 7.30 10.59
N ASP A 87 12.91 8.04 9.52
CA ASP A 87 11.74 7.79 8.68
C ASP A 87 12.19 7.20 7.34
N ALA A 88 11.75 5.99 7.07
CA ALA A 88 12.12 5.28 5.87
C ALA A 88 10.96 4.46 5.28
N PHE A 89 10.91 4.39 3.96
CA PHE A 89 10.19 3.37 3.25
C PHE A 89 11.09 2.15 3.09
N ILE A 90 10.53 0.96 3.34
CA ILE A 90 11.26 -0.29 3.28
C ILE A 90 10.50 -1.24 2.37
N ARG A 91 11.18 -1.79 1.37
CA ARG A 91 10.71 -2.91 0.56
C ARG A 91 11.43 -4.16 1.01
N LEU A 92 10.71 -5.10 1.58
CA LEU A 92 11.18 -6.43 1.92
C LEU A 92 10.68 -7.38 0.85
N THR A 93 11.57 -8.10 0.18
CA THR A 93 11.27 -9.14 -0.81
C THR A 93 11.99 -10.40 -0.41
N ILE A 94 11.32 -11.56 -0.43
CA ILE A 94 11.90 -12.85 -0.07
C ILE A 94 11.51 -13.90 -1.10
N ASP A 95 12.49 -14.63 -1.58
CA ASP A 95 12.33 -15.83 -2.40
C ASP A 95 12.73 -17.09 -1.60
N GLU A 96 12.92 -18.22 -2.26
CA GLU A 96 13.30 -19.49 -1.63
C GLU A 96 14.69 -19.48 -0.97
N LYS A 97 15.58 -18.57 -1.37
CA LYS A 97 16.98 -18.54 -0.98
C LYS A 97 17.35 -17.28 -0.21
N ASP A 98 16.85 -16.14 -0.67
CA ASP A 98 17.36 -14.85 -0.29
C ASP A 98 16.29 -13.90 0.23
N SER A 99 16.69 -12.96 1.08
CA SER A 99 15.93 -11.77 1.45
C SER A 99 16.59 -10.53 0.87
N PHE A 100 15.80 -9.70 0.22
CA PHE A 100 16.20 -8.40 -0.34
C PHE A 100 15.49 -7.31 0.44
N ILE A 101 16.23 -6.37 1.00
CA ILE A 101 15.69 -5.23 1.73
C ILE A 101 16.20 -3.96 1.05
N VAL A 102 15.27 -3.16 0.52
CA VAL A 102 15.57 -1.84 -0.02
C VAL A 102 15.04 -0.80 0.96
N VAL A 103 15.90 0.09 1.42
CA VAL A 103 15.55 1.19 2.33
C VAL A 103 15.79 2.51 1.62
N LEU A 104 14.78 3.37 1.59
CA LEU A 104 14.86 4.67 0.92
C LEU A 104 13.98 5.72 1.62
N ASP A 105 14.32 6.99 1.40
CA ASP A 105 13.48 8.13 1.74
C ASP A 105 12.44 8.32 0.63
N ARG A 106 11.19 7.95 0.90
CA ARG A 106 10.10 8.07 -0.06
C ARG A 106 9.09 9.11 0.42
N LYS A 107 9.44 10.36 0.27
CA LYS A 107 8.52 11.46 0.54
C LYS A 107 7.53 11.62 -0.60
N ARG A 108 6.27 11.74 -0.27
CA ARG A 108 5.24 12.10 -1.22
C ARG A 108 5.13 13.62 -1.29
N PRO A 109 4.90 14.22 -2.46
CA PRO A 109 4.76 15.67 -2.58
C PRO A 109 3.54 16.17 -1.80
N ALA A 110 3.67 17.30 -1.11
CA ALA A 110 2.63 17.86 -0.24
C ALA A 110 1.29 18.10 -0.97
N TRP A 111 1.35 18.47 -2.25
CA TRP A 111 0.15 18.78 -3.03
C TRP A 111 -0.86 17.64 -3.10
N ILE A 112 -0.44 16.35 -3.02
CA ILE A 112 -1.39 15.23 -3.07
C ILE A 112 -2.32 15.22 -1.85
N TYR A 113 -1.85 15.71 -0.72
CA TYR A 113 -2.62 15.78 0.53
C TYR A 113 -3.50 17.03 0.58
N GLU A 114 -3.04 18.12 -0.04
CA GLU A 114 -3.71 19.43 -0.02
C GLU A 114 -4.79 19.54 -1.10
N LYS A 115 -4.48 19.07 -2.32
CA LYS A 115 -5.34 19.24 -3.50
C LYS A 115 -6.06 17.95 -3.90
N GLY A 116 -5.69 16.83 -3.30
CA GLY A 116 -6.16 15.51 -3.71
C GLY A 116 -5.62 15.08 -5.07
N VAL A 117 -5.92 13.86 -5.44
CA VAL A 117 -5.42 13.21 -6.65
C VAL A 117 -6.56 12.82 -7.59
N ASP A 118 -6.27 12.80 -8.88
CA ASP A 118 -7.20 12.35 -9.91
C ASP A 118 -6.95 10.87 -10.21
N LEU A 119 -8.04 10.13 -10.32
CA LEU A 119 -8.02 8.72 -10.66
C LEU A 119 -8.69 8.47 -12.01
N LYS A 120 -8.29 7.38 -12.64
CA LYS A 120 -8.96 6.83 -13.81
C LYS A 120 -9.30 5.36 -13.60
N THR A 121 -10.34 4.89 -14.27
CA THR A 121 -10.64 3.46 -14.34
C THR A 121 -9.72 2.80 -15.36
N ALA A 122 -9.00 1.75 -14.95
CA ALA A 122 -8.19 0.94 -15.86
C ALA A 122 -9.08 0.15 -16.83
N VAL A 123 -8.61 -0.06 -18.05
CA VAL A 123 -9.21 -0.99 -19.00
C VAL A 123 -9.05 -2.42 -18.52
N THR A 124 -7.83 -2.73 -18.00
CA THR A 124 -7.54 -4.00 -17.34
C THR A 124 -8.49 -4.26 -16.18
N ARG A 125 -9.07 -5.45 -16.13
CA ARG A 125 -9.93 -5.90 -15.03
C ARG A 125 -9.14 -6.65 -13.98
N ARG A 126 -9.60 -6.61 -12.74
CA ARG A 126 -9.08 -7.46 -11.68
C ARG A 126 -9.39 -8.93 -12.02
N ASN A 127 -8.43 -9.82 -11.78
CA ASN A 127 -8.65 -11.26 -11.95
C ASN A 127 -9.79 -11.74 -11.07
N PHE A 128 -10.50 -12.79 -11.53
CA PHE A 128 -11.43 -13.50 -10.65
C PHE A 128 -10.71 -14.01 -9.41
N VAL A 129 -11.32 -13.85 -8.26
CA VAL A 129 -10.72 -14.22 -6.96
C VAL A 129 -10.36 -15.72 -6.91
N ASN A 130 -11.16 -16.57 -7.56
CA ASN A 130 -10.91 -18.01 -7.66
C ASN A 130 -9.85 -18.40 -8.71
N ALA A 131 -9.48 -17.50 -9.62
CA ALA A 131 -8.41 -17.74 -10.62
C ALA A 131 -7.06 -17.22 -10.12
N ALA A 132 -7.05 -16.02 -9.53
CA ALA A 132 -5.86 -15.40 -8.97
C ALA A 132 -6.28 -14.52 -7.78
N PRO A 133 -6.28 -15.07 -6.55
CA PRO A 133 -6.68 -14.32 -5.37
C PRO A 133 -5.76 -13.11 -5.17
N PRO A 134 -6.31 -11.92 -4.85
CA PRO A 134 -5.54 -10.70 -4.70
C PRO A 134 -4.84 -10.56 -3.34
N GLU A 135 -5.23 -11.40 -2.36
CA GLU A 135 -4.74 -11.33 -0.99
C GLU A 135 -3.24 -11.61 -0.86
N PRO A 136 -2.66 -12.62 -1.54
CA PRO A 136 -1.23 -12.87 -1.43
C PRO A 136 -0.42 -11.77 -2.15
N LYS A 137 0.50 -11.18 -1.41
CA LYS A 137 1.38 -10.11 -1.90
C LYS A 137 2.64 -10.71 -2.52
N THR A 138 2.54 -11.10 -3.80
CA THR A 138 3.57 -11.87 -4.52
C THR A 138 4.01 -11.17 -5.80
N SER A 139 4.99 -11.77 -6.50
CA SER A 139 5.40 -11.33 -7.85
C SER A 139 4.32 -11.45 -8.92
N ALA A 140 3.25 -12.21 -8.67
CA ALA A 140 2.14 -12.42 -9.62
C ALA A 140 1.14 -11.23 -9.61
N PHE A 141 1.64 -9.99 -9.83
CA PHE A 141 0.82 -8.78 -9.85
C PHE A 141 0.77 -8.12 -11.24
N PHE A 142 0.68 -8.92 -12.29
CA PHE A 142 0.73 -8.43 -13.67
C PHE A 142 -0.38 -7.42 -13.98
N ASN A 143 -1.60 -7.61 -13.45
CA ASN A 143 -2.67 -6.62 -13.60
C ASN A 143 -2.27 -5.24 -13.07
N ASN A 144 -1.54 -5.19 -11.96
CA ASN A 144 -1.08 -3.93 -11.39
C ASN A 144 -0.07 -3.24 -12.32
N VAL A 145 0.82 -4.02 -12.97
CA VAL A 145 1.75 -3.51 -13.98
C VAL A 145 0.99 -2.93 -15.17
N LEU A 146 0.01 -3.66 -15.71
CA LEU A 146 -0.83 -3.17 -16.80
C LEU A 146 -1.57 -1.89 -16.41
N GLY A 147 -2.17 -1.82 -15.22
CA GLY A 147 -2.84 -0.62 -14.74
C GLY A 147 -1.91 0.60 -14.63
N VAL A 148 -0.65 0.39 -14.22
CA VAL A 148 0.37 1.46 -14.23
C VAL A 148 0.72 1.86 -15.66
N MET A 149 0.88 0.91 -16.59
CA MET A 149 1.16 1.23 -17.99
C MET A 149 0.01 2.00 -18.64
N GLU A 150 -1.24 1.64 -18.35
CA GLU A 150 -2.41 2.36 -18.83
C GLU A 150 -2.53 3.78 -18.24
N GLN A 151 -1.96 4.00 -17.07
CA GLN A 151 -1.87 5.32 -16.44
C GLN A 151 -0.88 6.22 -17.18
N HIS A 152 0.23 5.66 -17.70
CA HIS A 152 1.20 6.41 -18.46
C HIS A 152 0.54 7.03 -19.70
N GLY A 153 0.80 8.31 -19.92
CA GLY A 153 0.13 9.08 -21.00
C GLY A 153 -1.24 9.65 -20.63
N SER A 154 -1.68 9.49 -19.36
CA SER A 154 -2.81 10.21 -18.79
C SER A 154 -2.37 11.18 -17.69
N ASN A 155 -3.22 12.15 -17.36
CA ASN A 155 -2.99 13.08 -16.24
C ASN A 155 -3.45 12.49 -14.88
N ALA A 156 -3.89 11.23 -14.84
CA ALA A 156 -4.31 10.60 -13.61
C ALA A 156 -3.11 10.23 -12.73
N TYR A 157 -3.25 10.43 -11.43
CA TYR A 157 -2.24 10.04 -10.44
C TYR A 157 -2.19 8.52 -10.24
N GLU A 158 -3.33 7.85 -10.41
CA GLU A 158 -3.46 6.42 -10.12
C GLU A 158 -4.62 5.81 -10.95
N SER A 159 -4.54 4.50 -11.21
CA SER A 159 -5.62 3.74 -11.85
C SER A 159 -6.33 2.84 -10.84
N ILE A 160 -7.66 2.78 -10.92
CA ILE A 160 -8.47 1.84 -10.15
C ILE A 160 -8.92 0.68 -11.02
N PHE A 161 -9.07 -0.48 -10.42
CA PHE A 161 -9.58 -1.67 -11.09
C PHE A 161 -11.06 -1.90 -10.77
N LEU A 162 -11.75 -2.46 -11.75
CA LEU A 162 -13.07 -3.07 -11.57
C LEU A 162 -12.91 -4.59 -11.65
N ASP A 163 -13.76 -5.31 -10.93
CA ASP A 163 -13.92 -6.73 -11.16
C ASP A 163 -14.72 -7.01 -12.44
N SER A 164 -14.99 -8.28 -12.74
CA SER A 164 -15.77 -8.70 -13.90
C SER A 164 -17.25 -8.28 -13.84
N ASN A 165 -17.76 -7.98 -12.65
CA ASN A 165 -19.15 -7.52 -12.44
C ASN A 165 -19.26 -6.00 -12.48
N GLY A 166 -18.14 -5.28 -12.64
CA GLY A 166 -18.09 -3.83 -12.66
C GLY A 166 -17.99 -3.16 -11.31
N TYR A 167 -17.78 -3.91 -10.24
CA TYR A 167 -17.53 -3.36 -8.91
C TYR A 167 -16.09 -2.86 -8.79
N VAL A 168 -15.93 -1.73 -8.11
CA VAL A 168 -14.61 -1.17 -7.76
C VAL A 168 -13.92 -2.08 -6.76
N THR A 169 -12.67 -2.41 -7.03
CA THR A 169 -11.85 -3.23 -6.14
C THR A 169 -10.80 -2.35 -5.43
N GLU A 170 -9.63 -2.22 -5.98
CA GLU A 170 -8.56 -1.39 -5.44
C GLU A 170 -7.82 -0.65 -6.56
N ALA A 171 -6.90 0.22 -6.23
CA ALA A 171 -5.99 0.84 -7.20
C ALA A 171 -4.73 -0.02 -7.38
N THR A 172 -3.77 0.42 -8.23
CA THR A 172 -2.62 -0.41 -8.56
C THR A 172 -1.75 -0.74 -7.33
N VAL A 173 -1.66 0.19 -6.35
CA VAL A 173 -0.90 -0.02 -5.10
C VAL A 173 -1.58 0.59 -3.87
N TRP A 174 -2.91 0.85 -3.94
CA TRP A 174 -3.68 1.50 -2.89
C TRP A 174 -5.04 0.83 -2.70
N ASN A 175 -5.51 0.80 -1.44
CA ASN A 175 -6.92 0.53 -1.16
C ASN A 175 -7.73 1.84 -1.24
N LEU A 176 -9.05 1.70 -1.43
CA LEU A 176 -9.99 2.78 -1.65
C LEU A 176 -10.99 2.89 -0.51
N PHE A 177 -11.36 4.12 -0.19
CA PHE A 177 -12.44 4.44 0.72
C PHE A 177 -13.29 5.58 0.16
N MET A 178 -14.57 5.58 0.50
CA MET A 178 -15.47 6.70 0.27
C MET A 178 -16.35 6.99 1.48
N MET A 179 -16.75 8.24 1.63
CA MET A 179 -17.73 8.69 2.62
C MET A 179 -19.04 9.03 1.95
N LYS A 180 -20.15 8.58 2.52
CA LYS A 180 -21.49 8.98 2.14
C LYS A 180 -22.31 9.23 3.40
N GLY A 181 -22.77 10.47 3.59
CA GLY A 181 -23.23 10.91 4.89
C GLY A 181 -22.14 10.72 5.95
N GLU A 182 -22.49 10.13 7.08
CA GLU A 182 -21.55 9.84 8.16
C GLU A 182 -20.96 8.42 8.12
N LYS A 183 -21.13 7.68 7.00
CA LYS A 183 -20.69 6.30 6.86
C LYS A 183 -19.46 6.22 5.97
N LEU A 184 -18.48 5.42 6.40
CA LEU A 184 -17.30 5.08 5.63
C LEU A 184 -17.52 3.74 4.90
N PHE A 185 -17.24 3.72 3.62
CA PHE A 185 -17.33 2.53 2.78
C PHE A 185 -15.99 2.18 2.19
N THR A 186 -15.73 0.89 2.00
CA THR A 186 -14.54 0.37 1.33
C THR A 186 -14.88 -0.93 0.60
N PRO A 187 -14.29 -1.20 -0.57
CA PRO A 187 -14.47 -2.48 -1.24
C PRO A 187 -14.10 -3.67 -0.36
N GLN A 188 -14.85 -4.78 -0.49
CA GLN A 188 -14.64 -5.98 0.32
C GLN A 188 -14.01 -7.15 -0.43
N VAL A 189 -14.16 -7.22 -1.76
CA VAL A 189 -13.73 -8.34 -2.59
C VAL A 189 -12.80 -7.86 -3.69
N GLY A 190 -11.87 -8.72 -4.10
CA GLY A 190 -10.92 -8.40 -5.17
C GLY A 190 -9.82 -7.42 -4.76
N ILE A 191 -9.53 -7.32 -3.48
CA ILE A 191 -8.57 -6.39 -2.89
C ILE A 191 -7.47 -7.10 -2.12
N LEU A 192 -6.34 -6.43 -1.98
CA LEU A 192 -5.34 -6.78 -0.96
C LEU A 192 -5.84 -6.31 0.42
N ASN A 193 -5.78 -7.20 1.42
CA ASN A 193 -6.04 -6.83 2.81
C ASN A 193 -4.89 -5.96 3.34
N GLY A 194 -5.03 -4.64 3.12
CA GLY A 194 -3.98 -3.67 3.43
C GLY A 194 -3.82 -3.45 4.93
N VAL A 195 -2.60 -3.55 5.47
CA VAL A 195 -2.33 -3.24 6.89
C VAL A 195 -2.73 -1.80 7.23
N THR A 196 -2.48 -0.86 6.31
CA THR A 196 -2.93 0.53 6.48
C THR A 196 -4.44 0.66 6.34
N ARG A 197 -5.09 -0.12 5.45
CA ARG A 197 -6.55 -0.17 5.34
C ARG A 197 -7.19 -0.58 6.66
N GLU A 198 -6.72 -1.66 7.28
CA GLU A 198 -7.19 -2.13 8.58
C GLU A 198 -7.00 -1.08 9.68
N PHE A 199 -5.88 -0.37 9.64
CA PHE A 199 -5.62 0.70 10.59
C PHE A 199 -6.56 1.89 10.40
N VAL A 200 -6.87 2.27 9.17
CA VAL A 200 -7.87 3.32 8.87
C VAL A 200 -9.27 2.90 9.35
N ILE A 201 -9.66 1.64 9.14
CA ILE A 201 -10.93 1.10 9.67
C ILE A 201 -10.99 1.22 11.20
N LYS A 202 -9.90 0.85 11.88
CA LYS A 202 -9.78 1.02 13.35
C LYS A 202 -9.93 2.49 13.77
N CYS A 203 -9.25 3.40 13.07
CA CYS A 203 -9.32 4.83 13.32
C CYS A 203 -10.74 5.37 13.11
N ALA A 204 -11.41 4.98 12.02
CA ALA A 204 -12.77 5.41 11.69
C ALA A 204 -13.79 4.95 12.76
N LYS A 205 -13.70 3.67 13.17
CA LYS A 205 -14.52 3.15 14.27
C LYS A 205 -14.26 3.93 15.58
N GLY A 206 -13.01 4.28 15.85
CA GLY A 206 -12.63 5.09 17.01
C GLY A 206 -13.09 6.56 16.96
N GLU A 207 -13.44 7.08 15.77
CA GLU A 207 -14.08 8.38 15.55
C GLU A 207 -15.61 8.30 15.55
N GLY A 208 -16.19 7.09 15.72
CA GLY A 208 -17.63 6.87 15.71
C GLY A 208 -18.23 6.70 14.30
N PHE A 209 -17.43 6.59 13.24
CA PHE A 209 -17.94 6.33 11.90
C PHE A 209 -18.33 4.86 11.74
N PRO A 210 -19.57 4.55 11.34
CA PRO A 210 -19.93 3.23 10.85
C PRO A 210 -19.08 2.90 9.62
N VAL A 211 -18.42 1.73 9.62
CA VAL A 211 -17.61 1.26 8.49
C VAL A 211 -18.28 0.06 7.85
N LEU A 212 -18.52 0.16 6.54
CA LEU A 212 -19.14 -0.88 5.74
C LEU A 212 -18.16 -1.34 4.65
N GLU A 213 -17.86 -2.63 4.67
CA GLU A 213 -17.16 -3.32 3.60
C GLU A 213 -18.22 -3.87 2.65
N SER A 214 -18.21 -3.43 1.38
CA SER A 214 -19.29 -3.74 0.44
C SER A 214 -18.83 -3.68 -1.01
N ASN A 215 -19.67 -4.21 -1.91
CA ASN A 215 -19.48 -4.05 -3.34
C ASN A 215 -19.89 -2.62 -3.73
N LEU A 216 -18.92 -1.87 -4.24
CA LEU A 216 -19.11 -0.46 -4.64
C LEU A 216 -18.94 -0.32 -6.14
N THR A 217 -19.78 0.51 -6.74
CA THR A 217 -19.69 0.87 -8.15
C THR A 217 -18.98 2.21 -8.34
N ARG A 218 -18.61 2.55 -9.57
CA ARG A 218 -18.12 3.90 -9.87
C ARG A 218 -19.15 4.99 -9.56
N HIS A 219 -20.44 4.65 -9.71
CA HIS A 219 -21.53 5.59 -9.38
C HIS A 219 -21.50 5.95 -7.88
N ASP A 220 -21.22 4.98 -6.99
CA ASP A 220 -21.10 5.23 -5.56
C ASP A 220 -19.98 6.23 -5.27
N PHE A 221 -18.81 6.06 -5.91
CA PHE A 221 -17.70 7.01 -5.80
C PHE A 221 -18.04 8.39 -6.38
N TRP A 222 -18.67 8.47 -7.55
CA TRP A 222 -19.07 9.77 -8.14
C TRP A 222 -20.10 10.51 -7.30
N SER A 223 -20.95 9.79 -6.59
CA SER A 223 -21.97 10.36 -5.71
C SER A 223 -21.51 10.50 -4.25
N ALA A 224 -20.26 10.13 -3.93
CA ALA A 224 -19.69 10.22 -2.61
C ALA A 224 -19.48 11.68 -2.19
N ASP A 225 -19.54 11.94 -0.89
CA ASP A 225 -19.24 13.25 -0.32
C ASP A 225 -17.73 13.48 -0.25
N GLU A 226 -16.95 12.42 0.00
CA GLU A 226 -15.49 12.40 0.04
C GLU A 226 -14.98 11.03 -0.38
N ALA A 227 -13.76 10.95 -0.91
CA ALA A 227 -13.06 9.69 -1.11
C ALA A 227 -11.56 9.85 -0.89
N PHE A 228 -10.89 8.75 -0.57
CA PHE A 228 -9.44 8.75 -0.36
C PHE A 228 -8.80 7.38 -0.67
N LEU A 229 -7.52 7.43 -0.95
CA LEU A 229 -6.62 6.29 -1.10
C LEU A 229 -5.88 6.03 0.20
N THR A 230 -5.47 4.77 0.43
CA THR A 230 -4.59 4.44 1.55
C THR A 230 -3.57 3.36 1.20
N ASN A 231 -2.33 3.57 1.58
CA ASN A 231 -1.27 2.55 1.58
C ASN A 231 -0.17 2.91 2.60
N THR A 232 0.80 2.03 2.77
CA THR A 232 1.89 2.20 3.74
C THR A 232 2.74 3.45 3.51
N SER A 233 3.00 3.85 2.25
CA SER A 233 3.89 4.98 1.95
C SER A 233 3.20 6.33 1.91
N GLY A 234 1.89 6.36 1.66
CA GLY A 234 1.12 7.59 1.48
C GLY A 234 0.07 7.82 2.57
N GLU A 235 -0.12 6.86 3.48
CA GLU A 235 -1.09 6.97 4.57
C GLU A 235 -2.52 7.16 4.03
N ILE A 236 -3.07 8.37 4.13
CA ILE A 236 -4.39 8.75 3.62
C ILE A 236 -4.21 9.88 2.61
N VAL A 237 -4.56 9.65 1.35
CA VAL A 237 -4.46 10.63 0.26
C VAL A 237 -5.87 10.91 -0.30
N PRO A 238 -6.38 12.14 -0.22
CA PRO A 238 -7.70 12.49 -0.75
C PRO A 238 -7.79 12.25 -2.25
N ILE A 239 -8.97 11.83 -2.73
CA ILE A 239 -9.28 11.73 -4.15
C ILE A 239 -10.06 12.98 -4.55
N ARG A 240 -9.60 13.65 -5.61
CA ARG A 240 -10.28 14.82 -6.20
C ARG A 240 -11.31 14.42 -7.24
N SER A 241 -10.95 13.51 -8.11
CA SER A 241 -11.84 13.07 -9.20
C SER A 241 -11.61 11.62 -9.60
N LEU A 242 -12.63 11.02 -10.18
CA LEU A 242 -12.57 9.71 -10.84
C LEU A 242 -13.17 9.82 -12.25
N ASP A 243 -12.40 9.43 -13.27
CA ASP A 243 -12.78 9.51 -14.69
C ASP A 243 -13.26 10.93 -15.08
N GLY A 244 -12.54 11.96 -14.59
CA GLY A 244 -12.85 13.36 -14.86
C GLY A 244 -14.05 13.94 -14.08
N ARG A 245 -14.73 13.16 -13.24
CA ARG A 245 -15.85 13.63 -12.39
C ARG A 245 -15.33 13.93 -10.99
N LEU A 246 -15.57 15.15 -10.52
CA LEU A 246 -15.20 15.59 -9.17
C LEU A 246 -15.97 14.78 -8.12
N ILE A 247 -15.31 14.46 -7.01
CA ILE A 247 -15.87 13.80 -5.84
C ILE A 247 -15.95 14.80 -4.70
N GLY A 248 -17.18 15.03 -4.22
CA GLY A 248 -17.42 16.00 -3.17
C GLY A 248 -17.19 17.46 -3.60
N ARG A 249 -17.20 18.36 -2.62
CA ARG A 249 -17.04 19.81 -2.85
C ARG A 249 -15.72 20.36 -2.33
N ASN A 250 -15.20 19.77 -1.26
CA ASN A 250 -13.99 20.23 -0.55
C ASN A 250 -12.94 19.11 -0.52
N ILE A 251 -11.68 19.44 -0.78
CA ILE A 251 -10.59 18.47 -0.82
C ILE A 251 -9.40 18.98 0.01
N PRO A 252 -8.96 18.21 1.01
CA PRO A 252 -9.68 17.08 1.63
C PRO A 252 -10.97 17.54 2.31
N GLY A 253 -11.98 16.68 2.31
CA GLY A 253 -13.22 16.94 3.03
C GLY A 253 -13.04 16.92 4.56
N ILE A 254 -14.08 17.30 5.28
CA ILE A 254 -14.04 17.42 6.76
C ILE A 254 -13.77 16.07 7.42
N MET A 255 -14.43 15.01 6.94
CA MET A 255 -14.29 13.67 7.52
C MET A 255 -12.92 13.07 7.23
N THR A 256 -12.41 13.24 6.03
CA THR A 256 -11.05 12.82 5.66
C THR A 256 -10.01 13.53 6.53
N LYS A 257 -10.16 14.84 6.80
CA LYS A 257 -9.28 15.58 7.73
C LYS A 257 -9.33 15.01 9.15
N ARG A 258 -10.52 14.70 9.66
CA ARG A 258 -10.68 14.07 10.98
C ARG A 258 -9.97 12.71 11.03
N LEU A 259 -10.13 11.89 9.99
CA LEU A 259 -9.45 10.59 9.91
C LEU A 259 -7.93 10.73 9.84
N ILE A 260 -7.39 11.71 9.11
CA ILE A 260 -5.95 11.98 9.06
C ILE A 260 -5.42 12.34 10.47
N VAL A 261 -6.10 13.22 11.18
CA VAL A 261 -5.72 13.60 12.56
C VAL A 261 -5.76 12.38 13.48
N ARG A 262 -6.84 11.59 13.40
CA ARG A 262 -6.99 10.38 14.20
C ARG A 262 -5.92 9.34 13.86
N PHE A 263 -5.62 9.16 12.60
CA PHE A 263 -4.57 8.26 12.11
C PHE A 263 -3.22 8.58 12.76
N HIS A 264 -2.79 9.83 12.71
CA HIS A 264 -1.51 10.25 13.30
C HIS A 264 -1.49 10.15 14.83
N LYS A 265 -2.62 10.42 15.49
CA LYS A 265 -2.76 10.25 16.94
C LYS A 265 -2.60 8.78 17.34
N GLU A 266 -3.29 7.86 16.68
CA GLU A 266 -3.22 6.43 16.98
C GLU A 266 -1.87 5.83 16.55
N LEU A 267 -1.30 6.25 15.42
CA LEU A 267 0.05 5.88 14.98
C LEU A 267 1.08 6.23 16.06
N THR A 268 1.06 7.47 16.55
CA THR A 268 1.97 7.92 17.62
C THR A 268 1.81 7.10 18.90
N LYS A 269 0.56 6.75 19.25
CA LYS A 269 0.26 5.92 20.42
C LYS A 269 0.79 4.50 20.25
N GLU A 270 0.56 3.85 19.10
CA GLU A 270 1.06 2.50 18.83
C GLU A 270 2.61 2.45 18.83
N LEU A 271 3.27 3.46 18.25
CA LEU A 271 4.72 3.53 18.25
C LEU A 271 5.33 3.74 19.64
N LYS A 272 4.65 4.44 20.54
CA LYS A 272 5.12 4.62 21.93
C LYS A 272 4.95 3.35 22.77
N GLY A 273 4.04 2.46 22.39
CA GLY A 273 3.80 1.20 23.07
C GLY A 273 4.68 0.03 22.59
N GLN A 274 5.47 0.25 21.54
CA GLN A 274 6.50 -0.69 21.05
C GLN A 274 7.83 -0.47 21.78
#